data_f7f18882a395020912b70758800424c1
#
_entry.id   f7f18882a395020912b70758800424c1
#
_cell.length_a   1.000
_cell.length_b   1.000
_cell.length_c   1.000
_cell.angle_alpha   90.00
_cell.angle_beta   90.00
_cell.angle_gamma   90.00
#
_symmetry.space_group_name_H-M   'P 1'
#
loop_
_entity.id
_entity.type
_entity.pdbx_description
1 polymer ?
#
loop_
_entity_poly.entity_id
_entity_poly.type
_entity_poly.pdbx_seq_one_letter_code
_entity_poly.pdbx_strand_id
1 'polypeptide(L)'
;SEMCIRDSLNRAHREIDTIFRVLFPEHGMAVREEQIMLCHKMLDNLLGRNIALCDAGVGIGKTYAYLVACVLMRKYSLLAEGCSPYEQRPVVISTSSIALQKAILTEYIPFLSRILQENGTIQAPIKAVIRKGKEHFVCDERLEHRIVAIEEKNKNALQKEALLSLKEHYDMDEVSNLSGFDRRMVSVPKFCSGDCPKRGSCRYQQYLERSRDHEMFIQICNHNYLLADGYHRLQDYRPLLKDYRALIVDEAHKLPDAAKQMFGKSLCYDDIREICFYLGNEYQGPEIRKLSGTIRMVLDIIGENHRTRYGIKEEFHMTEELSLIHI
;
A
#
# COMPACT_ATOMS: atom_id res chain seq x y z
N SER A 1 28.13 24.17 -12.63
CA SER A 1 27.83 25.57 -12.91
C SER A 1 26.34 25.71 -13.25
N GLU A 2 25.73 26.85 -12.98
CA GLU A 2 24.31 27.14 -13.27
C GLU A 2 23.93 26.87 -14.74
N MET A 3 24.83 27.08 -15.66
CA MET A 3 24.66 26.85 -17.08
C MET A 3 24.43 25.35 -17.40
N CYS A 4 25.16 24.43 -16.76
CA CYS A 4 24.97 22.99 -16.94
C CYS A 4 23.62 22.49 -16.39
N ILE A 5 23.17 23.06 -15.26
CA ILE A 5 21.87 22.72 -14.67
C ILE A 5 20.75 23.18 -15.57
N ARG A 6 20.82 24.40 -16.11
CA ARG A 6 19.82 24.95 -17.04
C ARG A 6 19.76 24.16 -18.33
N ASP A 7 20.89 23.73 -18.88
CA ASP A 7 20.94 22.90 -20.09
C ASP A 7 20.33 21.51 -19.84
N SER A 8 20.59 20.91 -18.69
CA SER A 8 20.00 19.63 -18.29
C SER A 8 18.48 19.74 -18.12
N LEU A 9 17.99 20.81 -17.52
CA LEU A 9 16.56 21.07 -17.37
C LEU A 9 15.88 21.23 -18.73
N ASN A 10 16.47 22.02 -19.64
CA ASN A 10 15.97 22.20 -21.00
C ASN A 10 15.93 20.90 -21.80
N ARG A 11 16.90 19.98 -21.57
CA ARG A 11 16.88 18.65 -22.19
C ARG A 11 15.76 17.79 -21.61
N ALA A 12 15.56 17.82 -20.31
CA ALA A 12 14.49 17.08 -19.65
C ALA A 12 13.10 17.49 -20.17
N HIS A 13 12.87 18.79 -20.35
CA HIS A 13 11.63 19.31 -20.93
C HIS A 13 11.43 18.87 -22.39
N ARG A 14 12.49 18.87 -23.21
CA ARG A 14 12.43 18.35 -24.59
C ARG A 14 12.12 16.86 -24.62
N GLU A 15 12.64 16.08 -23.68
CA GLU A 15 12.30 14.65 -23.58
C GLU A 15 10.82 14.44 -23.19
N ILE A 16 10.22 15.27 -22.34
CA ILE A 16 8.77 15.22 -22.08
C ILE A 16 8.00 15.38 -23.39
N ASP A 17 8.31 16.42 -24.16
CA ASP A 17 7.65 16.65 -25.45
C ASP A 17 7.83 15.48 -26.41
N THR A 18 9.03 14.92 -26.49
CA THR A 18 9.29 13.74 -27.33
C THR A 18 8.46 12.53 -26.87
N ILE A 19 8.42 12.25 -25.59
CA ILE A 19 7.67 11.11 -25.04
C ILE A 19 6.18 11.23 -25.35
N PHE A 20 5.57 12.38 -25.06
CA PHE A 20 4.12 12.52 -25.18
C PHE A 20 3.65 12.85 -26.59
N ARG A 21 4.46 13.55 -27.43
CA ARG A 21 4.06 13.97 -28.76
C ARG A 21 4.53 13.04 -29.88
N VAL A 22 5.54 12.21 -29.61
CA VAL A 22 6.10 11.29 -30.61
C VAL A 22 5.94 9.85 -30.16
N LEU A 23 6.58 9.44 -29.03
CA LEU A 23 6.66 8.04 -28.66
C LEU A 23 5.29 7.45 -28.26
N PHE A 24 4.50 8.17 -27.47
CA PHE A 24 3.17 7.69 -27.08
C PHE A 24 2.21 7.55 -28.26
N PRO A 25 2.12 8.51 -29.20
CA PRO A 25 1.32 8.36 -30.42
C PRO A 25 1.75 7.19 -31.32
N GLU A 26 3.05 6.91 -31.46
CA GLU A 26 3.56 5.74 -32.18
C GLU A 26 3.04 4.42 -31.59
N HIS A 27 2.65 4.42 -30.31
CA HIS A 27 2.06 3.28 -29.61
C HIS A 27 0.54 3.41 -29.39
N GLY A 28 -0.13 4.26 -30.18
CA GLY A 28 -1.59 4.39 -30.20
C GLY A 28 -2.20 5.25 -29.09
N MET A 29 -1.40 6.02 -28.37
CA MET A 29 -1.91 6.94 -27.34
C MET A 29 -2.17 8.33 -27.93
N ALA A 30 -3.26 8.96 -27.51
CA ALA A 30 -3.59 10.31 -27.93
C ALA A 30 -2.70 11.36 -27.24
N VAL A 31 -2.31 12.39 -27.98
CA VAL A 31 -1.66 13.59 -27.42
C VAL A 31 -2.67 14.37 -26.59
N ARG A 32 -2.28 14.74 -25.38
CA ARG A 32 -3.09 15.52 -24.43
C ARG A 32 -2.27 16.66 -23.85
N GLU A 33 -2.59 17.87 -24.24
CA GLU A 33 -1.79 19.04 -23.85
C GLU A 33 -1.77 19.27 -22.33
N GLU A 34 -2.90 19.03 -21.65
CA GLU A 34 -2.98 19.16 -20.20
C GLU A 34 -2.07 18.15 -19.48
N GLN A 35 -1.95 16.93 -20.03
CA GLN A 35 -1.04 15.90 -19.51
C GLN A 35 0.42 16.33 -19.63
N ILE A 36 0.78 16.87 -20.78
CA ILE A 36 2.13 17.36 -21.07
C ILE A 36 2.48 18.51 -20.14
N MET A 37 1.60 19.50 -20.04
CA MET A 37 1.78 20.65 -19.14
C MET A 37 1.88 20.21 -17.68
N LEU A 38 1.07 19.26 -17.26
CA LEU A 38 1.13 18.70 -15.90
C LEU A 38 2.50 18.02 -15.65
N CYS A 39 3.00 17.23 -16.62
CA CYS A 39 4.29 16.59 -16.51
C CYS A 39 5.44 17.58 -16.38
N HIS A 40 5.45 18.66 -17.19
CA HIS A 40 6.43 19.74 -17.09
C HIS A 40 6.45 20.38 -15.70
N LYS A 41 5.29 20.76 -15.19
CA LYS A 41 5.14 21.35 -13.85
C LYS A 41 5.59 20.40 -12.74
N MET A 42 5.24 19.13 -12.85
CA MET A 42 5.67 18.11 -11.88
C MET A 42 7.19 17.94 -11.89
N LEU A 43 7.82 17.88 -13.07
CA LEU A 43 9.27 17.78 -13.20
C LEU A 43 9.99 18.96 -12.53
N ASP A 44 9.54 20.18 -12.79
CA ASP A 44 10.13 21.40 -12.20
C ASP A 44 10.08 21.34 -10.66
N ASN A 45 8.94 20.94 -10.10
CA ASN A 45 8.78 20.84 -8.66
C ASN A 45 9.61 19.70 -8.06
N LEU A 46 9.69 18.55 -8.73
CA LEU A 46 10.50 17.41 -8.29
C LEU A 46 12.00 17.74 -8.28
N LEU A 47 12.50 18.41 -9.32
CA LEU A 47 13.89 18.85 -9.41
C LEU A 47 14.18 19.98 -8.41
N GLY A 48 13.24 20.94 -8.26
CA GLY A 48 13.33 22.03 -7.29
C GLY A 48 13.12 21.62 -5.84
N ARG A 49 12.77 20.36 -5.56
CA ARG A 49 12.44 19.83 -4.21
C ARG A 49 11.30 20.60 -3.53
N ASN A 50 10.32 21.02 -4.33
CA ASN A 50 9.18 21.79 -3.87
C ASN A 50 7.98 20.89 -3.57
N ILE A 51 7.05 21.39 -2.76
CA ILE A 51 5.73 20.81 -2.58
C ILE A 51 4.82 21.42 -3.64
N ALA A 52 4.16 20.58 -4.44
CA ALA A 52 3.20 20.99 -5.45
C ALA A 52 1.83 20.40 -5.19
N LEU A 53 0.80 21.23 -5.27
CA LEU A 53 -0.60 20.82 -5.33
C LEU A 53 -1.05 20.94 -6.79
N CYS A 54 -1.38 19.79 -7.40
CA CYS A 54 -1.80 19.73 -8.78
C CYS A 54 -3.27 19.33 -8.84
N ASP A 55 -4.13 20.25 -9.23
CA ASP A 55 -5.52 19.93 -9.57
C ASP A 55 -5.60 19.57 -11.05
N ALA A 56 -6.01 18.34 -11.32
CA ALA A 56 -6.08 17.78 -12.65
C ALA A 56 -7.32 16.90 -12.80
N GLY A 57 -8.14 17.23 -13.80
CA GLY A 57 -9.41 16.56 -14.07
C GLY A 57 -9.28 15.04 -14.31
N VAL A 58 -10.41 14.37 -14.29
CA VAL A 58 -10.50 12.94 -14.62
C VAL A 58 -10.18 12.74 -16.11
N GLY A 59 -9.40 11.71 -16.43
CA GLY A 59 -9.09 11.37 -17.83
C GLY A 59 -7.91 12.11 -18.47
N ILE A 60 -7.28 13.08 -17.80
CA ILE A 60 -6.10 13.80 -18.30
C ILE A 60 -4.88 12.87 -18.48
N GLY A 61 -4.84 11.74 -17.76
CA GLY A 61 -3.69 10.82 -17.81
C GLY A 61 -2.61 11.13 -16.78
N LYS A 62 -3.01 11.57 -15.58
CA LYS A 62 -2.15 11.90 -14.43
C LYS A 62 -1.04 10.88 -14.19
N THR A 63 -1.38 9.59 -14.30
CA THR A 63 -0.46 8.48 -14.01
C THR A 63 0.79 8.54 -14.85
N TYR A 64 0.67 8.66 -16.16
CA TYR A 64 1.86 8.81 -17.02
C TYR A 64 2.59 10.13 -16.80
N ALA A 65 1.86 11.22 -16.49
CA ALA A 65 2.50 12.51 -16.23
C ALA A 65 3.47 12.42 -15.04
N TYR A 66 3.04 11.87 -13.90
CA TYR A 66 3.94 11.75 -12.76
C TYR A 66 4.99 10.64 -12.93
N LEU A 67 4.69 9.53 -13.61
CA LEU A 67 5.68 8.49 -13.88
C LEU A 67 6.82 8.99 -14.76
N VAL A 68 6.51 9.68 -15.86
CA VAL A 68 7.51 10.29 -16.74
C VAL A 68 8.32 11.35 -16.00
N ALA A 69 7.67 12.23 -15.24
CA ALA A 69 8.35 13.25 -14.44
C ALA A 69 9.33 12.62 -13.43
N CYS A 70 8.94 11.53 -12.74
CA CYS A 70 9.83 10.83 -11.81
C CYS A 70 11.02 10.18 -12.50
N VAL A 71 10.83 9.56 -13.67
CA VAL A 71 11.93 8.94 -14.45
C VAL A 71 12.91 9.99 -14.90
N LEU A 72 12.43 11.10 -15.45
CA LEU A 72 13.29 12.19 -15.93
C LEU A 72 13.97 12.92 -14.77
N MET A 73 13.27 13.12 -13.63
CA MET A 73 13.90 13.62 -12.41
C MET A 73 15.12 12.75 -12.05
N ARG A 74 14.97 11.42 -11.98
CA ARG A 74 16.07 10.50 -11.66
C ARG A 74 17.22 10.63 -12.66
N LYS A 75 16.91 10.60 -13.96
CA LYS A 75 17.90 10.70 -15.03
C LYS A 75 18.73 11.98 -14.93
N TYR A 76 18.06 13.10 -14.78
CA TYR A 76 18.71 14.41 -14.82
C TYR A 76 19.36 14.84 -13.52
N SER A 77 18.85 14.40 -12.36
CA SER A 77 19.53 14.57 -11.08
C SER A 77 20.89 13.87 -11.06
N LEU A 78 20.95 12.63 -11.56
CA LEU A 78 22.20 11.86 -11.64
C LEU A 78 23.25 12.53 -12.54
N LEU A 79 22.80 13.18 -13.63
CA LEU A 79 23.71 13.89 -14.55
C LEU A 79 24.19 15.23 -14.01
N ALA A 80 23.40 15.91 -13.19
CA ALA A 80 23.70 17.26 -12.71
C ALA A 80 24.61 17.27 -11.46
N GLU A 81 24.44 16.32 -10.55
CA GLU A 81 25.06 16.34 -9.20
C GLU A 81 26.08 15.21 -8.98
N GLY A 82 26.29 14.36 -9.99
CA GLY A 82 26.98 13.09 -9.77
C GLY A 82 26.09 12.13 -8.97
N CYS A 83 26.52 10.88 -8.85
CA CYS A 83 25.74 9.84 -8.19
C CYS A 83 25.80 9.97 -6.68
N SER A 84 25.01 10.85 -6.07
CA SER A 84 24.91 10.92 -4.61
C SER A 84 24.04 9.76 -4.09
N PRO A 85 24.32 9.20 -2.91
CA PRO A 85 23.46 8.20 -2.30
C PRO A 85 22.00 8.65 -2.14
N TYR A 86 21.78 9.95 -2.05
CA TYR A 86 20.44 10.55 -1.96
C TYR A 86 19.65 10.39 -3.27
N GLU A 87 20.30 10.56 -4.42
CA GLU A 87 19.66 10.47 -5.73
C GLU A 87 19.30 9.01 -6.12
N GLN A 88 19.90 8.04 -5.47
CA GLN A 88 19.54 6.63 -5.59
C GLN A 88 18.31 6.23 -4.75
N ARG A 89 17.76 7.16 -3.95
CA ARG A 89 16.56 6.88 -3.17
C ARG A 89 15.36 6.69 -4.07
N PRO A 90 14.42 5.79 -3.70
CA PRO A 90 13.22 5.53 -4.49
C PRO A 90 12.27 6.73 -4.50
N VAL A 91 11.32 6.66 -5.42
CA VAL A 91 10.09 7.46 -5.40
C VAL A 91 9.00 6.63 -4.75
N VAL A 92 8.21 7.24 -3.87
CA VAL A 92 7.01 6.64 -3.29
C VAL A 92 5.79 7.20 -4.01
N ILE A 93 4.91 6.31 -4.47
CA ILE A 93 3.60 6.66 -5.03
C ILE A 93 2.53 6.10 -4.11
N SER A 94 1.73 6.98 -3.53
CA SER A 94 0.61 6.61 -2.69
C SER A 94 -0.71 6.90 -3.41
N THR A 95 -1.59 5.91 -3.50
CA THR A 95 -2.93 6.05 -4.10
C THR A 95 -3.98 5.34 -3.27
N SER A 96 -5.22 5.83 -3.29
CA SER A 96 -6.34 5.21 -2.57
C SER A 96 -6.87 3.93 -3.22
N SER A 97 -6.56 3.68 -4.50
CA SER A 97 -7.11 2.58 -5.29
C SER A 97 -6.16 1.38 -5.37
N ILE A 98 -6.60 0.22 -4.86
CA ILE A 98 -5.85 -1.05 -5.00
C ILE A 98 -5.74 -1.44 -6.49
N ALA A 99 -6.80 -1.23 -7.27
CA ALA A 99 -6.78 -1.51 -8.70
C ALA A 99 -5.74 -0.66 -9.42
N LEU A 100 -5.64 0.64 -9.07
CA LEU A 100 -4.63 1.53 -9.64
C LEU A 100 -3.22 1.13 -9.23
N GLN A 101 -2.99 0.72 -7.98
CA GLN A 101 -1.67 0.20 -7.55
C GLN A 101 -1.23 -0.97 -8.43
N LYS A 102 -2.16 -1.92 -8.69
CA LYS A 102 -1.91 -3.07 -9.55
C LYS A 102 -1.66 -2.63 -10.98
N ALA A 103 -2.49 -1.77 -11.55
CA ALA A 103 -2.33 -1.27 -12.92
C ALA A 103 -1.00 -0.51 -13.11
N ILE A 104 -0.58 0.32 -12.13
CA ILE A 104 0.72 1.00 -12.17
C ILE A 104 1.85 -0.04 -12.30
N LEU A 105 1.83 -1.10 -11.49
CA LEU A 105 2.87 -2.12 -11.50
C LEU A 105 2.85 -3.00 -12.74
N THR A 106 1.66 -3.43 -13.19
CA THR A 106 1.53 -4.48 -14.22
C THR A 106 1.29 -3.97 -15.63
N GLU A 107 0.87 -2.71 -15.78
CA GLU A 107 0.52 -2.12 -17.08
C GLU A 107 1.31 -0.84 -17.37
N TYR A 108 1.19 0.20 -16.53
CA TYR A 108 1.79 1.51 -16.81
C TYR A 108 3.32 1.49 -16.80
N ILE A 109 3.93 0.91 -15.76
CA ILE A 109 5.40 0.85 -15.64
C ILE A 109 6.01 -0.05 -16.71
N PRO A 110 5.51 -1.27 -17.00
CA PRO A 110 6.06 -2.10 -18.08
C PRO A 110 5.93 -1.43 -19.45
N PHE A 111 4.80 -0.81 -19.76
CA PHE A 111 4.60 -0.08 -21.01
C PHE A 111 5.59 1.09 -21.15
N LEU A 112 5.66 1.95 -20.14
CA LEU A 112 6.57 3.09 -20.12
C LEU A 112 8.04 2.65 -20.20
N SER A 113 8.40 1.62 -19.44
CA SER A 113 9.75 1.06 -19.40
C SER A 113 10.20 0.59 -20.79
N ARG A 114 9.34 -0.14 -21.49
CA ARG A 114 9.61 -0.63 -22.85
C ARG A 114 9.85 0.53 -23.82
N ILE A 115 8.94 1.50 -23.89
CA ILE A 115 9.04 2.65 -24.81
C ILE A 115 10.30 3.46 -24.53
N LEU A 116 10.60 3.74 -23.28
CA LEU A 116 11.77 4.52 -22.92
C LEU A 116 13.08 3.80 -23.18
N GLN A 117 13.11 2.45 -23.08
CA GLN A 117 14.29 1.66 -23.46
C GLN A 117 14.48 1.61 -24.98
N GLU A 118 13.42 1.38 -25.76
CA GLU A 118 13.45 1.37 -27.23
C GLU A 118 13.97 2.69 -27.78
N ASN A 119 13.60 3.81 -27.16
CA ASN A 119 14.10 5.14 -27.55
C ASN A 119 15.47 5.51 -26.93
N GLY A 120 16.05 4.66 -26.12
CA GLY A 120 17.33 4.93 -25.44
C GLY A 120 17.28 5.99 -24.32
N THR A 121 16.09 6.38 -23.89
CA THR A 121 15.90 7.32 -22.76
C THR A 121 16.39 6.72 -21.45
N ILE A 122 16.18 5.43 -21.24
CA ILE A 122 16.69 4.65 -20.11
C ILE A 122 17.41 3.40 -20.58
N GLN A 123 18.41 2.93 -19.80
CA GLN A 123 19.23 1.77 -20.16
C GLN A 123 18.69 0.45 -19.58
N ALA A 124 18.00 0.52 -18.47
CA ALA A 124 17.45 -0.64 -17.77
C ALA A 124 15.96 -0.45 -17.45
N PRO A 125 15.19 -1.54 -17.32
CA PRO A 125 13.78 -1.45 -17.02
C PRO A 125 13.54 -0.79 -15.64
N ILE A 126 12.42 -0.08 -15.54
CA ILE A 126 11.98 0.55 -14.30
C ILE A 126 11.54 -0.54 -13.33
N LYS A 127 12.25 -0.69 -12.21
CA LYS A 127 11.89 -1.64 -11.15
C LYS A 127 10.95 -0.98 -10.14
N ALA A 128 9.86 -1.68 -9.83
CA ALA A 128 8.84 -1.21 -8.91
C ALA A 128 8.31 -2.34 -8.02
N VAL A 129 7.76 -1.96 -6.86
CA VAL A 129 7.17 -2.90 -5.92
C VAL A 129 5.95 -2.27 -5.23
N ILE A 130 4.90 -3.07 -5.01
CA ILE A 130 3.78 -2.67 -4.16
C ILE A 130 4.14 -2.97 -2.70
N ARG A 131 3.94 -1.96 -1.84
CA ARG A 131 4.15 -2.03 -0.39
C ARG A 131 2.80 -2.16 0.29
N LYS A 132 2.62 -3.24 1.04
CA LYS A 132 1.40 -3.56 1.79
C LYS A 132 1.73 -3.96 3.22
N GLY A 133 0.75 -3.88 4.11
CA GLY A 133 0.84 -4.43 5.45
C GLY A 133 1.09 -5.95 5.44
N LYS A 134 1.76 -6.45 6.46
CA LYS A 134 2.11 -7.87 6.54
C LYS A 134 0.90 -8.80 6.63
N GLU A 135 -0.24 -8.29 7.03
CA GLU A 135 -1.53 -8.97 7.06
C GLU A 135 -2.06 -9.36 5.67
N HIS A 136 -1.49 -8.78 4.60
CA HIS A 136 -1.79 -9.15 3.22
C HIS A 136 -0.93 -10.30 2.69
N PHE A 137 0.08 -10.71 3.43
CA PHE A 137 1.02 -11.75 3.00
C PHE A 137 0.84 -13.03 3.79
N VAL A 138 1.03 -14.16 3.09
CA VAL A 138 0.95 -15.48 3.69
C VAL A 138 2.22 -15.82 4.49
N CYS A 139 2.04 -16.42 5.66
CA CYS A 139 3.09 -17.07 6.42
C CYS A 139 3.13 -18.54 6.03
N ASP A 140 4.23 -19.01 5.45
CA ASP A 140 4.37 -20.40 4.95
C ASP A 140 4.16 -21.44 6.06
N GLU A 141 4.66 -21.19 7.25
CA GLU A 141 4.49 -22.06 8.41
C GLU A 141 3.03 -22.20 8.83
N ARG A 142 2.32 -21.06 8.93
CA ARG A 142 0.89 -21.05 9.27
C ARG A 142 0.03 -21.66 8.17
N LEU A 143 0.42 -21.48 6.91
CA LEU A 143 -0.27 -22.08 5.77
C LEU A 143 -0.19 -23.59 5.81
N GLU A 144 0.99 -24.18 6.06
CA GLU A 144 1.16 -25.63 6.17
C GLU A 144 0.30 -26.20 7.30
N HIS A 145 0.36 -25.62 8.49
CA HIS A 145 -0.49 -26.04 9.62
C HIS A 145 -1.99 -25.93 9.30
N ARG A 146 -2.40 -24.88 8.58
CA ARG A 146 -3.80 -24.70 8.22
C ARG A 146 -4.29 -25.72 7.19
N ILE A 147 -3.47 -26.05 6.21
CA ILE A 147 -3.78 -27.09 5.20
C ILE A 147 -3.97 -28.44 5.91
N VAL A 148 -3.03 -28.86 6.76
CA VAL A 148 -3.14 -30.10 7.53
C VAL A 148 -4.44 -30.13 8.36
N ALA A 149 -4.73 -29.07 9.10
CA ALA A 149 -5.94 -28.99 9.92
C ALA A 149 -7.26 -29.05 9.12
N ILE A 150 -7.26 -28.70 7.85
CA ILE A 150 -8.43 -28.82 6.97
C ILE A 150 -8.52 -30.22 6.38
N GLU A 151 -7.41 -30.84 6.02
CA GLU A 151 -7.36 -32.22 5.52
C GLU A 151 -7.89 -33.21 6.55
N GLU A 152 -7.51 -33.07 7.81
CA GLU A 152 -8.01 -33.90 8.91
C GLU A 152 -9.53 -33.79 9.13
N LYS A 153 -10.12 -32.65 8.81
CA LYS A 153 -11.56 -32.37 9.03
C LYS A 153 -12.45 -32.64 7.83
N ASN A 154 -11.93 -33.16 6.72
CA ASN A 154 -12.66 -33.42 5.48
C ASN A 154 -13.56 -32.23 5.00
N LYS A 155 -13.07 -31.00 5.15
CA LYS A 155 -13.83 -29.78 4.84
C LYS A 155 -13.69 -29.34 3.38
N ASN A 156 -14.71 -28.63 2.96
CA ASN A 156 -15.03 -27.99 1.69
C ASN A 156 -13.88 -27.88 0.67
N ALA A 157 -14.04 -28.52 -0.50
CA ALA A 157 -13.04 -28.57 -1.58
C ALA A 157 -12.58 -27.17 -2.06
N LEU A 158 -13.49 -26.17 -2.14
CA LEU A 158 -13.18 -24.81 -2.54
C LEU A 158 -12.25 -24.09 -1.54
N GLN A 159 -12.45 -24.33 -0.24
CA GLN A 159 -11.57 -23.76 0.79
C GLN A 159 -10.16 -24.35 0.70
N LYS A 160 -10.05 -25.65 0.43
CA LYS A 160 -8.77 -26.31 0.24
C LYS A 160 -8.04 -25.78 -1.00
N GLU A 161 -8.75 -25.60 -2.09
CA GLU A 161 -8.19 -25.06 -3.34
C GLU A 161 -7.64 -23.64 -3.15
N ALA A 162 -8.39 -22.75 -2.48
CA ALA A 162 -7.93 -21.41 -2.17
C ALA A 162 -6.68 -21.38 -1.30
N LEU A 163 -6.56 -22.29 -0.32
CA LEU A 163 -5.36 -22.41 0.51
C LEU A 163 -4.18 -23.02 -0.24
N LEU A 164 -4.41 -23.98 -1.13
CA LEU A 164 -3.36 -24.59 -1.94
C LEU A 164 -2.79 -23.59 -2.95
N SER A 165 -3.62 -22.69 -3.51
CA SER A 165 -3.14 -21.64 -4.41
C SER A 165 -2.20 -20.64 -3.73
N LEU A 166 -2.27 -20.48 -2.39
CA LEU A 166 -1.32 -19.68 -1.62
C LEU A 166 0.10 -20.28 -1.57
N LYS A 167 0.30 -21.54 -1.99
CA LYS A 167 1.65 -22.07 -2.17
C LYS A 167 2.41 -21.41 -3.32
N GLU A 168 1.68 -20.95 -4.33
CA GLU A 168 2.22 -20.26 -5.50
C GLU A 168 2.18 -18.74 -5.33
N HIS A 169 1.14 -18.22 -4.65
CA HIS A 169 0.91 -16.80 -4.41
C HIS A 169 1.19 -16.45 -2.95
N TYR A 170 2.17 -15.59 -2.71
CA TYR A 170 2.46 -15.11 -1.34
C TYR A 170 1.64 -13.86 -0.95
N ASP A 171 1.09 -13.13 -1.92
CA ASP A 171 0.14 -12.03 -1.72
C ASP A 171 -1.28 -12.59 -1.72
N MET A 172 -1.94 -12.55 -0.57
CA MET A 172 -3.30 -13.10 -0.42
C MET A 172 -4.37 -12.34 -1.22
N ASP A 173 -4.07 -11.14 -1.70
CA ASP A 173 -4.99 -10.36 -2.53
C ASP A 173 -5.04 -10.87 -3.99
N GLU A 174 -4.11 -11.76 -4.37
CA GLU A 174 -4.09 -12.42 -5.67
C GLU A 174 -4.98 -13.68 -5.70
N VAL A 175 -5.40 -14.17 -4.54
CA VAL A 175 -6.18 -15.40 -4.40
C VAL A 175 -7.65 -15.08 -4.17
N SER A 176 -8.51 -15.55 -5.08
CA SER A 176 -9.95 -15.47 -4.94
C SER A 176 -10.49 -16.51 -3.96
N ASN A 177 -11.67 -16.25 -3.38
CA ASN A 177 -12.40 -17.17 -2.50
C ASN A 177 -11.70 -17.55 -1.17
N LEU A 178 -10.65 -16.81 -0.78
CA LEU A 178 -10.03 -16.98 0.52
C LEU A 178 -10.92 -16.35 1.60
N SER A 179 -11.42 -17.17 2.54
CA SER A 179 -12.28 -16.69 3.63
C SER A 179 -11.54 -15.72 4.56
N GLY A 180 -12.25 -14.74 5.15
CA GLY A 180 -11.66 -13.82 6.12
C GLY A 180 -11.04 -14.54 7.32
N PHE A 181 -11.60 -15.68 7.72
CA PHE A 181 -11.03 -16.52 8.77
C PHE A 181 -9.70 -17.15 8.34
N ASP A 182 -9.64 -17.77 7.15
CA ASP A 182 -8.41 -18.40 6.67
C ASP A 182 -7.32 -17.34 6.44
N ARG A 183 -7.70 -16.19 5.88
CA ARG A 183 -6.79 -15.05 5.72
C ARG A 183 -6.12 -14.66 7.04
N ARG A 184 -6.88 -14.53 8.14
CA ARG A 184 -6.31 -14.25 9.47
C ARG A 184 -5.41 -15.37 9.98
N MET A 185 -5.83 -16.62 9.78
CA MET A 185 -5.08 -17.79 10.26
C MET A 185 -3.73 -17.95 9.57
N VAL A 186 -3.63 -17.65 8.27
CA VAL A 186 -2.40 -17.87 7.49
C VAL A 186 -1.57 -16.60 7.28
N SER A 187 -2.05 -15.42 7.71
CA SER A 187 -1.31 -14.17 7.55
C SER A 187 -0.01 -14.13 8.36
N VAL A 188 0.94 -13.32 7.89
CA VAL A 188 2.19 -13.06 8.61
C VAL A 188 1.87 -12.45 9.99
N PRO A 189 2.37 -13.05 11.10
CA PRO A 189 2.06 -12.58 12.45
C PRO A 189 2.67 -11.22 12.76
N LYS A 190 2.11 -10.53 13.77
CA LYS A 190 2.67 -9.25 14.27
C LYS A 190 4.14 -9.40 14.66
N PHE A 191 4.49 -10.50 15.31
CA PHE A 191 5.85 -10.84 15.72
C PHE A 191 6.21 -12.23 15.18
N CYS A 192 7.27 -12.33 14.41
CA CYS A 192 7.81 -13.62 13.97
C CYS A 192 8.76 -14.15 15.04
N SER A 193 8.65 -15.45 15.34
CA SER A 193 9.62 -16.11 16.20
C SER A 193 11.02 -16.08 15.58
N GLY A 194 12.05 -15.92 16.42
CA GLY A 194 13.44 -16.08 16.01
C GLY A 194 13.77 -17.50 15.52
N ASP A 195 13.06 -18.48 16.06
CA ASP A 195 13.25 -19.92 15.81
C ASP A 195 12.31 -20.47 14.74
N CYS A 196 11.74 -19.61 13.89
CA CYS A 196 10.85 -20.05 12.82
C CYS A 196 11.58 -21.00 11.85
N PRO A 197 11.07 -22.23 11.64
CA PRO A 197 11.73 -23.24 10.78
C PRO A 197 11.79 -22.81 9.31
N LYS A 198 10.89 -21.92 8.89
CA LYS A 198 10.85 -21.36 7.52
C LYS A 198 11.68 -20.09 7.34
N ARG A 199 12.45 -19.65 8.33
CA ARG A 199 13.16 -18.36 8.29
C ARG A 199 14.06 -18.21 7.05
N GLY A 200 14.79 -19.25 6.67
CA GLY A 200 15.70 -19.23 5.51
C GLY A 200 15.00 -19.24 4.14
N SER A 201 13.76 -19.72 4.08
CA SER A 201 12.96 -19.83 2.85
C SER A 201 11.70 -18.96 2.85
N CYS A 202 11.54 -18.09 3.84
CA CYS A 202 10.33 -17.30 4.04
C CYS A 202 10.12 -16.32 2.87
N ARG A 203 9.06 -16.52 2.09
CA ARG A 203 8.70 -15.68 0.94
C ARG A 203 8.45 -14.23 1.32
N TYR A 204 7.88 -13.99 2.51
CA TYR A 204 7.68 -12.62 3.01
C TYR A 204 9.01 -11.92 3.32
N GLN A 205 10.00 -12.60 3.90
CA GLN A 205 11.33 -12.01 4.11
C GLN A 205 12.02 -11.71 2.77
N GLN A 206 11.97 -12.63 1.82
CA GLN A 206 12.49 -12.40 0.46
C GLN A 206 11.80 -11.21 -0.23
N TYR A 207 10.49 -11.05 -0.05
CA TYR A 207 9.77 -9.87 -0.52
C TYR A 207 10.29 -8.58 0.15
N LEU A 208 10.49 -8.57 1.48
CA LEU A 208 11.02 -7.41 2.18
C LEU A 208 12.43 -7.06 1.72
N GLU A 209 13.29 -8.05 1.51
CA GLU A 209 14.66 -7.84 1.00
C GLU A 209 14.61 -7.24 -0.40
N ARG A 210 13.87 -7.85 -1.33
CA ARG A 210 13.68 -7.31 -2.69
C ARG A 210 13.12 -5.90 -2.69
N SER A 211 12.13 -5.63 -1.82
CA SER A 211 11.51 -4.31 -1.75
C SER A 211 12.45 -3.22 -1.22
N ARG A 212 13.54 -3.62 -0.57
CA ARG A 212 14.58 -2.73 -0.04
C ARG A 212 15.82 -2.68 -0.92
N ASP A 213 15.82 -3.39 -2.02
CA ASP A 213 16.89 -3.33 -2.99
C ASP A 213 17.08 -1.87 -3.47
N HIS A 214 18.34 -1.47 -3.70
CA HIS A 214 18.69 -0.14 -4.19
C HIS A 214 18.20 0.11 -5.62
N GLU A 215 17.99 -0.96 -6.39
CA GLU A 215 17.47 -0.86 -7.75
C GLU A 215 15.95 -0.63 -7.80
N MET A 216 15.22 -0.87 -6.70
CA MET A 216 13.78 -0.59 -6.63
C MET A 216 13.52 0.92 -6.66
N PHE A 217 13.30 1.43 -7.86
CA PHE A 217 13.11 2.86 -8.08
C PHE A 217 11.74 3.36 -7.60
N ILE A 218 10.67 2.59 -7.82
CA ILE A 218 9.31 3.01 -7.49
C ILE A 218 8.75 2.08 -6.41
N GLN A 219 8.27 2.66 -5.31
CA GLN A 219 7.51 1.98 -4.26
C GLN A 219 6.07 2.50 -4.28
N ILE A 220 5.12 1.61 -4.53
CA ILE A 220 3.69 1.93 -4.63
C ILE A 220 3.03 1.48 -3.34
N CYS A 221 2.19 2.30 -2.73
CA CYS A 221 1.44 1.93 -1.53
C CYS A 221 0.05 2.57 -1.51
N ASN A 222 -0.77 2.18 -0.55
CA ASN A 222 -1.99 2.93 -0.24
C ASN A 222 -1.73 4.04 0.78
N HIS A 223 -2.70 4.94 0.94
CA HIS A 223 -2.58 6.05 1.88
C HIS A 223 -2.42 5.58 3.34
N ASN A 224 -3.08 4.49 3.72
CA ASN A 224 -2.93 3.94 5.07
C ASN A 224 -1.50 3.47 5.34
N TYR A 225 -0.84 2.83 4.37
CA TYR A 225 0.54 2.40 4.51
C TYR A 225 1.52 3.58 4.57
N LEU A 226 1.27 4.63 3.76
CA LEU A 226 2.03 5.88 3.82
C LEU A 226 1.90 6.55 5.19
N LEU A 227 0.68 6.67 5.71
CA LEU A 227 0.41 7.24 7.04
C LEU A 227 1.02 6.40 8.15
N ALA A 228 1.01 5.06 8.02
CA ALA A 228 1.67 4.16 8.95
C ALA A 228 3.19 4.39 8.96
N ASP A 229 3.82 4.56 7.80
CA ASP A 229 5.24 4.91 7.71
C ASP A 229 5.54 6.26 8.39
N GLY A 230 4.72 7.27 8.13
CA GLY A 230 4.82 8.57 8.78
C GLY A 230 4.70 8.48 10.30
N TYR A 231 3.74 7.71 10.81
CA TYR A 231 3.59 7.46 12.24
C TYR A 231 4.81 6.74 12.83
N HIS A 232 5.34 5.72 12.16
CA HIS A 232 6.55 5.04 12.60
C HIS A 232 7.74 6.01 12.72
N ARG A 233 7.91 6.90 11.74
CA ARG A 233 8.98 7.92 11.78
C ARG A 233 8.80 8.92 12.91
N LEU A 234 7.56 9.33 13.21
CA LEU A 234 7.26 10.24 14.32
C LEU A 234 7.51 9.62 15.69
N GLN A 235 7.41 8.30 15.82
CA GLN A 235 7.64 7.56 17.06
C GLN A 235 9.03 6.95 17.16
N ASP A 236 9.95 7.32 16.27
CA ASP A 236 11.29 6.75 16.17
C ASP A 236 11.30 5.21 16.00
N TYR A 237 10.21 4.65 15.47
CA TYR A 237 10.17 3.24 15.09
C TYR A 237 10.86 3.02 13.75
N ARG A 238 11.24 1.76 13.47
CA ARG A 238 11.81 1.42 12.18
C ARG A 238 10.84 1.79 11.06
N PRO A 239 11.25 2.63 10.08
CA PRO A 239 10.41 3.00 8.95
C PRO A 239 9.94 1.80 8.14
N LEU A 240 8.70 1.87 7.63
CA LEU A 240 8.13 0.86 6.76
C LEU A 240 8.65 1.01 5.32
N LEU A 241 8.80 2.24 4.86
CA LEU A 241 9.38 2.61 3.58
C LEU A 241 10.87 2.99 3.77
N LYS A 242 11.67 2.77 2.73
CA LYS A 242 13.01 3.38 2.67
C LYS A 242 12.88 4.90 2.63
N ASP A 243 13.96 5.59 2.96
CA ASP A 243 14.05 7.02 2.67
C ASP A 243 13.91 7.22 1.16
N TYR A 244 13.04 8.13 0.80
CA TYR A 244 12.68 8.37 -0.60
C TYR A 244 13.09 9.78 -1.04
N ARG A 245 13.32 9.93 -2.36
CA ARG A 245 13.68 11.20 -3.00
C ARG A 245 12.46 12.08 -3.23
N ALA A 246 11.35 11.46 -3.58
CA ALA A 246 10.10 12.13 -3.89
C ALA A 246 8.90 11.30 -3.44
N LEU A 247 7.80 11.98 -3.15
CA LEU A 247 6.52 11.41 -2.79
C LEU A 247 5.45 11.97 -3.73
N ILE A 248 4.72 11.07 -4.38
CA ILE A 248 3.52 11.38 -5.14
C ILE A 248 2.32 10.88 -4.34
N VAL A 249 1.39 11.76 -4.02
CA VAL A 249 0.12 11.42 -3.40
C VAL A 249 -0.98 11.61 -4.43
N ASP A 250 -1.39 10.52 -5.08
CA ASP A 250 -2.46 10.51 -6.05
C ASP A 250 -3.82 10.44 -5.35
N GLU A 251 -4.83 11.16 -5.85
CA GLU A 251 -6.13 11.31 -5.18
C GLU A 251 -6.00 11.82 -3.73
N ALA A 252 -5.15 12.84 -3.53
CA ALA A 252 -4.80 13.37 -2.20
C ALA A 252 -6.03 13.82 -1.36
N HIS A 253 -7.16 14.11 -2.00
CA HIS A 253 -8.42 14.43 -1.33
C HIS A 253 -8.96 13.27 -0.47
N LYS A 254 -8.51 12.04 -0.70
CA LYS A 254 -8.87 10.86 0.10
C LYS A 254 -7.93 10.62 1.30
N LEU A 255 -6.84 11.38 1.39
CA LEU A 255 -5.89 11.23 2.50
C LEU A 255 -6.51 11.48 3.89
N PRO A 256 -7.43 12.49 4.08
CA PRO A 256 -8.09 12.68 5.35
C PRO A 256 -8.93 11.49 5.80
N ASP A 257 -9.62 10.80 4.88
CA ASP A 257 -10.42 9.62 5.22
C ASP A 257 -9.51 8.43 5.58
N ALA A 258 -8.41 8.25 4.88
CA ALA A 258 -7.40 7.26 5.26
C ALA A 258 -6.81 7.56 6.65
N ALA A 259 -6.58 8.83 6.98
CA ALA A 259 -6.12 9.24 8.31
C ALA A 259 -7.15 8.93 9.40
N LYS A 260 -8.44 9.17 9.15
CA LYS A 260 -9.51 8.78 10.07
C LYS A 260 -9.54 7.28 10.31
N GLN A 261 -9.40 6.48 9.26
CA GLN A 261 -9.36 5.01 9.39
C GLN A 261 -8.14 4.54 10.17
N MET A 262 -6.98 5.14 9.97
CA MET A 262 -5.75 4.70 10.59
C MET A 262 -5.60 5.14 12.03
N PHE A 263 -5.91 6.40 12.33
CA PHE A 263 -5.76 6.97 13.67
C PHE A 263 -7.05 6.92 14.49
N GLY A 264 -8.19 6.69 13.84
CA GLY A 264 -9.45 6.44 14.49
C GLY A 264 -9.42 5.13 15.27
N LYS A 265 -10.16 5.11 16.35
CA LYS A 265 -10.43 3.87 17.10
C LYS A 265 -11.85 3.44 16.77
N SER A 266 -11.99 2.26 16.21
CA SER A 266 -13.29 1.61 16.03
C SER A 266 -13.38 0.44 17.00
N LEU A 267 -14.55 0.21 17.54
CA LEU A 267 -14.87 -0.96 18.35
C LEU A 267 -16.12 -1.59 17.73
N CYS A 268 -15.95 -2.75 17.13
CA CYS A 268 -17.09 -3.49 16.57
C CYS A 268 -17.45 -4.69 17.44
N TYR A 269 -18.64 -5.24 17.22
CA TYR A 269 -19.13 -6.40 17.96
C TYR A 269 -18.20 -7.62 17.85
N ASP A 270 -17.60 -7.82 16.67
CA ASP A 270 -16.68 -8.94 16.46
C ASP A 270 -15.36 -8.78 17.22
N ASP A 271 -14.84 -7.56 17.38
CA ASP A 271 -13.64 -7.28 18.18
C ASP A 271 -13.87 -7.68 19.63
N ILE A 272 -15.06 -7.39 20.15
CA ILE A 272 -15.40 -7.72 21.51
C ILE A 272 -15.63 -9.22 21.68
N ARG A 273 -16.27 -9.88 20.72
CA ARG A 273 -16.37 -11.34 20.71
C ARG A 273 -15.00 -11.99 20.75
N GLU A 274 -14.07 -11.47 19.97
CA GLU A 274 -12.69 -11.96 19.90
C GLU A 274 -11.97 -11.76 21.24
N ILE A 275 -12.07 -10.58 21.82
CA ILE A 275 -11.53 -10.29 23.17
C ILE A 275 -12.14 -11.21 24.22
N CYS A 276 -13.47 -11.36 24.22
CA CYS A 276 -14.16 -12.26 25.15
C CYS A 276 -13.76 -13.72 24.96
N PHE A 277 -13.51 -14.16 23.73
CA PHE A 277 -13.04 -15.50 23.45
C PHE A 277 -11.63 -15.74 23.99
N TYR A 278 -10.69 -14.82 23.76
CA TYR A 278 -9.33 -14.91 24.30
C TYR A 278 -9.30 -14.87 25.81
N LEU A 279 -10.00 -13.92 26.44
CA LEU A 279 -10.09 -13.82 27.90
C LEU A 279 -10.76 -15.05 28.51
N GLY A 280 -11.80 -15.60 27.88
CA GLY A 280 -12.50 -16.79 28.36
C GLY A 280 -11.69 -18.08 28.30
N ASN A 281 -10.71 -18.17 27.39
CA ASN A 281 -9.86 -19.35 27.24
C ASN A 281 -8.57 -19.29 28.08
N GLU A 282 -7.98 -18.11 28.25
CA GLU A 282 -6.72 -17.96 29.00
C GLU A 282 -6.93 -17.62 30.47
N TYR A 283 -7.99 -16.89 30.80
CA TYR A 283 -8.28 -16.41 32.15
C TYR A 283 -9.65 -16.88 32.60
N GLN A 284 -9.70 -18.03 33.23
CA GLN A 284 -10.95 -18.65 33.72
C GLN A 284 -11.51 -18.01 35.01
N GLY A 285 -11.03 -16.83 35.38
CA GLY A 285 -11.50 -16.15 36.59
C GLY A 285 -12.98 -15.73 36.53
N PRO A 286 -13.75 -15.89 37.62
CA PRO A 286 -15.18 -15.56 37.62
C PRO A 286 -15.47 -14.09 37.31
N GLU A 287 -14.58 -13.18 37.69
CA GLU A 287 -14.69 -11.74 37.42
C GLU A 287 -14.58 -11.40 35.94
N ILE A 288 -13.67 -12.05 35.20
CA ILE A 288 -13.48 -11.84 33.78
C ILE A 288 -14.66 -12.38 32.96
N ARG A 289 -15.24 -13.53 33.40
CA ARG A 289 -16.48 -14.05 32.79
C ARG A 289 -17.64 -13.10 32.99
N LYS A 290 -17.76 -12.50 34.19
CA LYS A 290 -18.80 -11.51 34.51
C LYS A 290 -18.64 -10.25 33.65
N LEU A 291 -17.41 -9.72 33.55
CA LEU A 291 -17.09 -8.55 32.72
C LEU A 291 -17.39 -8.81 31.23
N SER A 292 -16.95 -9.94 30.70
CA SER A 292 -17.23 -10.39 29.33
C SER A 292 -18.75 -10.50 29.07
N GLY A 293 -19.50 -11.05 30.02
CA GLY A 293 -20.96 -11.14 29.94
C GLY A 293 -21.64 -9.77 29.95
N THR A 294 -21.16 -8.85 30.77
CA THR A 294 -21.70 -7.47 30.86
C THR A 294 -21.43 -6.69 29.58
N ILE A 295 -20.21 -6.76 29.05
CA ILE A 295 -19.84 -6.11 27.78
C ILE A 295 -20.72 -6.64 26.64
N ARG A 296 -20.90 -7.97 26.55
CA ARG A 296 -21.77 -8.59 25.55
C ARG A 296 -23.21 -8.08 25.65
N MET A 297 -23.76 -8.03 26.85
CA MET A 297 -25.12 -7.56 27.08
C MET A 297 -25.31 -6.08 26.68
N VAL A 298 -24.35 -5.21 26.98
CA VAL A 298 -24.41 -3.79 26.62
C VAL A 298 -24.39 -3.63 25.10
N LEU A 299 -23.56 -4.42 24.41
CA LEU A 299 -23.46 -4.37 22.94
C LEU A 299 -24.68 -4.95 22.24
N ASP A 300 -25.26 -6.01 22.79
CA ASP A 300 -26.53 -6.57 22.29
C ASP A 300 -27.64 -5.53 22.39
N ILE A 301 -27.73 -4.81 23.53
CA ILE A 301 -28.70 -3.72 23.71
C ILE A 301 -28.47 -2.58 22.71
N ILE A 302 -27.22 -2.16 22.51
CA ILE A 302 -26.89 -1.12 21.54
C ILE A 302 -27.22 -1.60 20.11
N GLY A 303 -26.85 -2.85 19.78
CA GLY A 303 -27.12 -3.46 18.47
C GLY A 303 -28.59 -3.66 18.18
N GLU A 304 -29.39 -4.08 19.16
CA GLU A 304 -30.84 -4.24 19.01
C GLU A 304 -31.57 -2.91 18.88
N ASN A 305 -31.25 -1.93 19.72
CA ASN A 305 -31.82 -0.59 19.61
C ASN A 305 -31.54 0.08 18.25
N HIS A 306 -30.43 -0.26 17.63
CA HIS A 306 -30.06 0.28 16.32
C HIS A 306 -30.71 -0.48 15.18
N ARG A 307 -30.69 -1.81 15.21
CA ARG A 307 -31.33 -2.67 14.17
C ARG A 307 -32.82 -2.42 14.05
N THR A 308 -33.50 -2.17 15.15
CA THR A 308 -34.95 -1.91 15.17
C THR A 308 -35.32 -0.53 14.63
N ARG A 309 -34.44 0.46 14.66
CA ARG A 309 -34.75 1.81 14.20
C ARG A 309 -34.50 2.07 12.73
N TYR A 310 -33.44 1.57 12.12
CA TYR A 310 -32.97 2.09 10.84
C TYR A 310 -32.56 1.06 9.78
N GLY A 311 -32.34 -0.18 10.10
CA GLY A 311 -31.99 -1.24 9.12
C GLY A 311 -30.68 -1.00 8.34
N ILE A 312 -29.91 0.03 8.67
CA ILE A 312 -28.74 0.53 7.98
C ILE A 312 -27.55 0.53 8.95
N LYS A 313 -26.36 0.19 8.46
CA LYS A 313 -25.11 0.40 9.19
C LYS A 313 -24.82 1.91 9.22
N GLU A 314 -25.11 2.57 10.32
CA GLU A 314 -24.63 3.92 10.57
C GLU A 314 -23.40 3.91 11.46
N GLU A 315 -22.45 4.82 11.19
CA GLU A 315 -21.32 5.08 12.08
C GLU A 315 -21.83 5.84 13.30
N PHE A 316 -21.59 5.29 14.49
CA PHE A 316 -21.88 5.99 15.74
C PHE A 316 -20.71 6.89 16.12
N HIS A 317 -20.99 8.17 16.30
CA HIS A 317 -20.12 9.02 17.09
C HIS A 317 -20.44 8.78 18.57
N MET A 318 -19.46 8.32 19.34
CA MET A 318 -19.61 8.25 20.80
C MET A 318 -19.82 9.67 21.35
N THR A 319 -20.99 9.92 21.90
CA THR A 319 -21.25 11.14 22.66
C THR A 319 -20.55 11.07 24.02
N GLU A 320 -20.28 12.21 24.65
CA GLU A 320 -19.67 12.28 25.99
C GLU A 320 -20.46 11.43 27.03
N GLU A 321 -21.77 11.31 26.86
CA GLU A 321 -22.62 10.47 27.73
C GLU A 321 -22.31 8.97 27.62
N LEU A 322 -21.93 8.47 26.44
CA LEU A 322 -21.52 7.06 26.27
C LEU A 322 -20.08 6.81 26.76
N SER A 323 -19.25 7.84 26.81
CA SER A 323 -17.89 7.74 27.37
C SER A 323 -17.85 7.65 28.90
N LEU A 324 -18.95 8.04 29.55
CA LEU A 324 -19.12 7.99 31.01
C LEU A 324 -19.64 6.66 31.54
N ILE A 325 -19.89 5.66 30.70
CA ILE A 325 -20.08 4.28 31.17
C ILE A 325 -18.72 3.79 31.67
N HIS A 326 -18.37 4.15 32.88
CA HIS A 326 -17.22 3.61 33.59
C HIS A 326 -17.39 2.10 33.74
N ILE A 327 -16.57 1.37 33.02
CA ILE A 327 -16.32 -0.05 33.23
C ILE A 327 -15.45 -0.21 34.47
#